data_61bf8a6b0c8074e3d3964319b585e4cb
#
_entry.id   61bf8a6b0c8074e3d3964319b585e4cb
#
_cell.length_a   1.000
_cell.length_b   1.000
_cell.length_c   1.000
_cell.angle_alpha   90.00
_cell.angle_beta   90.00
_cell.angle_gamma   90.00
#
_symmetry.space_group_name_H-M   'P 1'
#
loop_
_entity.id
_entity.type
_entity.pdbx_description
1 polymer ?
#
loop_
_entity_poly.entity_id
_entity_poly.type
_entity_poly.pdbx_seq_one_letter_code
_entity_poly.pdbx_strand_id
1 'polypeptide(L)'
;AVAESGLGLCAERVDDASDPYAAALAPETAPRLSAAIVRRRPPPGARFLDRRSLPTGAVVRRYRTEEGSLYHLEPLEYRLGPADRAALADARARLAGTADGSEIVDDAGGEGPVAGSGPRVDLRRAASDAVAAHGAGVDAGVLASVLRRHARGLGVVEDVLADPRVSDVFASAPVGETDVRVRVDGETVPTNVR
;
A
#
# COMPACT_ATOMS: atom_id res chain seq x y z
N ALA A 1 35.23 -7.10 11.72
CA ALA A 1 34.04 -7.00 12.61
C ALA A 1 32.79 -6.53 11.88
N VAL A 2 32.92 -5.76 10.78
CA VAL A 2 31.78 -5.25 9.98
C VAL A 2 31.16 -6.33 9.07
N ALA A 3 31.95 -7.33 8.67
CA ALA A 3 31.51 -8.39 7.76
C ALA A 3 30.57 -9.45 8.39
N GLU A 4 30.52 -9.55 9.72
CA GLU A 4 29.67 -10.52 10.42
C GLU A 4 28.34 -9.94 10.92
N SER A 5 28.15 -8.64 10.83
CA SER A 5 26.87 -7.98 11.12
C SER A 5 26.18 -7.65 9.80
N GLY A 6 24.85 -7.65 9.78
CA GLY A 6 24.07 -7.28 8.58
C GLY A 6 24.48 -5.95 7.90
N LEU A 7 25.33 -5.16 8.55
CA LEU A 7 25.98 -3.95 8.04
C LEU A 7 27.00 -4.25 6.94
N GLY A 8 27.61 -5.45 6.92
CA GLY A 8 28.53 -5.86 5.85
C GLY A 8 27.86 -5.93 4.48
N LEU A 9 26.59 -6.34 4.43
CA LEU A 9 25.80 -6.36 3.18
C LEU A 9 25.47 -4.97 2.65
N CYS A 10 25.38 -3.98 3.54
CA CYS A 10 25.20 -2.58 3.13
C CYS A 10 26.48 -2.00 2.52
N ALA A 11 27.66 -2.38 3.08
CA ALA A 11 28.95 -1.89 2.58
C ALA A 11 29.30 -2.43 1.19
N GLU A 12 28.86 -3.65 0.84
CA GLU A 12 29.08 -4.24 -0.49
C GLU A 12 28.31 -3.54 -1.61
N ARG A 13 27.34 -2.71 -1.28
CA ARG A 13 26.52 -1.95 -2.26
C ARG A 13 27.03 -0.55 -2.54
N VAL A 14 28.09 -0.14 -1.89
CA VAL A 14 28.62 1.23 -1.99
C VAL A 14 30.01 1.19 -2.59
N ASP A 15 30.19 1.83 -3.74
CA ASP A 15 31.48 1.95 -4.42
C ASP A 15 32.49 2.83 -3.65
N ASP A 16 31.98 3.71 -2.78
CA ASP A 16 32.77 4.56 -1.89
C ASP A 16 32.57 4.15 -0.44
N ALA A 17 33.60 3.58 0.17
CA ALA A 17 33.61 3.16 1.56
C ALA A 17 33.57 4.31 2.60
N SER A 18 33.61 5.57 2.17
CA SER A 18 33.55 6.75 3.03
C SER A 18 32.17 6.97 3.67
N ASP A 19 31.09 6.53 2.98
CA ASP A 19 29.74 6.54 3.54
C ASP A 19 28.96 5.26 3.19
N PRO A 20 29.22 4.15 3.89
CA PRO A 20 28.60 2.87 3.58
C PRO A 20 27.07 2.85 3.82
N TYR A 21 26.54 3.86 4.51
CA TYR A 21 25.11 3.95 4.81
C TYR A 21 24.35 4.86 3.86
N ALA A 22 25.01 5.81 3.18
CA ALA A 22 24.34 6.79 2.34
C ALA A 22 23.50 6.13 1.26
N ALA A 23 24.06 5.16 0.52
CA ALA A 23 23.34 4.46 -0.53
C ALA A 23 22.27 3.49 0.03
N ALA A 24 22.52 2.87 1.20
CA ALA A 24 21.55 1.96 1.83
C ALA A 24 20.36 2.69 2.46
N LEU A 25 20.58 3.94 2.88
CA LEU A 25 19.55 4.80 3.50
C LEU A 25 19.00 5.84 2.52
N ALA A 26 19.54 5.91 1.29
CA ALA A 26 19.01 6.79 0.27
C ALA A 26 17.53 6.43 -0.01
N PRO A 27 16.63 7.42 -0.03
CA PRO A 27 15.24 7.16 -0.37
C PRO A 27 15.17 6.57 -1.78
N GLU A 28 14.37 5.53 -1.95
CA GLU A 28 14.10 4.98 -3.28
C GLU A 28 13.42 6.04 -4.14
N THR A 29 14.02 6.39 -5.26
CA THR A 29 13.53 7.43 -6.15
C THR A 29 12.46 6.93 -7.12
N ALA A 30 12.42 5.63 -7.37
CA ALA A 30 11.40 5.02 -8.23
C ALA A 30 10.10 4.74 -7.46
N PRO A 31 8.93 5.04 -8.02
CA PRO A 31 7.66 4.68 -7.39
C PRO A 31 7.51 3.16 -7.34
N ARG A 32 7.46 2.59 -6.15
CA ARG A 32 7.19 1.16 -5.95
C ARG A 32 5.77 0.97 -5.46
N LEU A 33 5.01 0.17 -6.18
CA LEU A 33 3.67 -0.22 -5.75
C LEU A 33 3.75 -1.27 -4.65
N SER A 34 2.97 -1.10 -3.60
CA SER A 34 2.88 -2.06 -2.51
C SER A 34 2.46 -3.44 -3.01
N ALA A 35 3.21 -4.48 -2.60
CA ALA A 35 3.00 -5.87 -2.99
C ALA A 35 2.31 -6.71 -1.89
N ALA A 36 1.68 -6.08 -0.92
CA ALA A 36 1.00 -6.79 0.16
C ALA A 36 -0.07 -7.74 -0.40
N ILE A 37 -0.09 -8.96 0.13
CA ILE A 37 -1.04 -10.00 -0.25
C ILE A 37 -2.20 -9.98 0.73
N VAL A 38 -3.43 -9.85 0.21
CA VAL A 38 -4.66 -9.90 1.01
C VAL A 38 -5.47 -11.14 0.64
N ARG A 39 -5.67 -12.05 1.58
CA ARG A 39 -6.51 -13.24 1.37
C ARG A 39 -7.98 -12.84 1.34
N ARG A 40 -8.67 -13.16 0.24
CA ARG A 40 -10.05 -12.70 0.01
C ARG A 40 -11.10 -13.42 0.84
N ARG A 41 -10.85 -14.66 1.24
CA ARG A 41 -11.83 -15.49 1.96
C ARG A 41 -11.38 -15.71 3.40
N PRO A 42 -12.32 -15.65 4.35
CA PRO A 42 -12.04 -16.08 5.70
C PRO A 42 -11.76 -17.60 5.72
N PRO A 43 -11.09 -18.12 6.77
CA PRO A 43 -10.89 -19.55 6.95
C PRO A 43 -12.23 -20.31 6.95
N PRO A 44 -12.23 -21.59 6.53
CA PRO A 44 -13.39 -22.46 6.69
C PRO A 44 -13.83 -22.51 8.18
N GLY A 45 -15.14 -22.55 8.43
CA GLY A 45 -15.69 -22.58 9.77
C GLY A 45 -15.68 -21.24 10.53
N ALA A 46 -15.11 -20.18 9.94
CA ALA A 46 -15.10 -18.86 10.56
C ALA A 46 -16.52 -18.30 10.73
N ARG A 47 -16.89 -17.95 11.97
CA ARG A 47 -18.19 -17.37 12.29
C ARG A 47 -18.11 -15.85 12.26
N PHE A 48 -18.93 -15.22 11.44
CA PHE A 48 -19.04 -13.77 11.34
C PHE A 48 -19.48 -13.15 12.69
N LEU A 49 -18.81 -12.06 13.08
CA LEU A 49 -19.12 -11.29 14.29
C LEU A 49 -19.69 -9.91 13.96
N ASP A 50 -18.90 -9.09 13.26
CA ASP A 50 -19.28 -7.72 12.91
C ASP A 50 -18.65 -7.26 11.59
N ARG A 51 -19.17 -6.14 11.07
CA ARG A 51 -18.67 -5.47 9.86
C ARG A 51 -18.63 -3.96 10.06
N ARG A 52 -17.58 -3.33 9.52
CA ARG A 52 -17.43 -1.89 9.52
C ARG A 52 -16.84 -1.39 8.21
N SER A 53 -17.30 -0.22 7.75
CA SER A 53 -16.68 0.51 6.66
C SER A 53 -15.67 1.50 7.22
N LEU A 54 -14.51 1.62 6.56
CA LEU A 54 -13.45 2.54 6.93
C LEU A 54 -13.51 3.81 6.07
N PRO A 55 -12.92 4.93 6.53
CA PRO A 55 -12.86 6.18 5.76
C PRO A 55 -12.18 6.02 4.38
N THR A 56 -11.26 5.06 4.25
CA THR A 56 -10.58 4.72 2.98
C THR A 56 -11.47 4.01 1.97
N GLY A 57 -12.71 3.68 2.34
CA GLY A 57 -13.62 2.86 1.55
C GLY A 57 -13.40 1.35 1.69
N ALA A 58 -12.37 0.92 2.42
CA ALA A 58 -12.19 -0.48 2.77
C ALA A 58 -13.28 -0.97 3.74
N VAL A 59 -13.44 -2.27 3.83
CA VAL A 59 -14.38 -2.91 4.77
C VAL A 59 -13.62 -3.87 5.66
N VAL A 60 -13.85 -3.78 6.94
CA VAL A 60 -13.38 -4.75 7.93
C VAL A 60 -14.52 -5.66 8.33
N ARG A 61 -14.25 -6.96 8.40
CA ARG A 61 -15.12 -7.97 9.01
C ARG A 61 -14.34 -8.68 10.09
N ARG A 62 -14.97 -8.85 11.24
CA ARG A 62 -14.40 -9.67 12.31
C ARG A 62 -15.06 -11.04 12.28
N TYR A 63 -14.24 -12.05 12.50
CA TYR A 63 -14.70 -13.43 12.59
C TYR A 63 -14.18 -14.09 13.86
N ARG A 64 -14.93 -15.05 14.37
CA ARG A 64 -14.46 -16.02 15.36
C ARG A 64 -14.03 -17.27 14.62
N THR A 65 -12.80 -17.71 14.84
CA THR A 65 -12.23 -18.95 14.35
C THR A 65 -11.91 -19.90 15.52
N GLU A 66 -11.46 -21.09 15.23
CA GLU A 66 -10.96 -22.03 16.25
C GLU A 66 -9.73 -21.48 16.99
N GLU A 67 -8.91 -20.69 16.29
CA GLU A 67 -7.69 -20.09 16.82
C GLU A 67 -7.93 -18.75 17.55
N GLY A 68 -9.16 -18.25 17.57
CA GLY A 68 -9.52 -16.97 18.19
C GLY A 68 -10.22 -16.00 17.26
N SER A 69 -10.02 -14.70 17.50
CA SER A 69 -10.58 -13.64 16.63
C SER A 69 -9.70 -13.41 15.40
N LEU A 70 -10.33 -13.10 14.27
CA LEU A 70 -9.66 -12.72 13.00
C LEU A 70 -10.15 -11.34 12.56
N TYR A 71 -9.23 -10.46 12.25
CA TYR A 71 -9.48 -9.17 11.60
C TYR A 71 -9.32 -9.33 10.08
N HIS A 72 -10.43 -9.32 9.36
CA HIS A 72 -10.47 -9.55 7.92
C HIS A 72 -10.71 -8.24 7.18
N LEU A 73 -9.66 -7.73 6.52
CA LEU A 73 -9.70 -6.53 5.70
C LEU A 73 -10.11 -6.88 4.27
N GLU A 74 -11.03 -6.13 3.71
CA GLU A 74 -11.38 -6.11 2.29
C GLU A 74 -11.10 -4.71 1.74
N PRO A 75 -9.95 -4.49 1.09
CA PRO A 75 -9.62 -3.22 0.44
C PRO A 75 -10.66 -2.82 -0.60
N LEU A 76 -10.80 -1.51 -0.83
CA LEU A 76 -11.77 -0.97 -1.78
C LEU A 76 -11.61 -1.56 -3.19
N GLU A 77 -10.38 -1.71 -3.65
CA GLU A 77 -10.03 -2.24 -4.97
C GLU A 77 -10.53 -3.67 -5.23
N TYR A 78 -10.80 -4.45 -4.16
CA TYR A 78 -11.34 -5.80 -4.31
C TYR A 78 -12.84 -5.83 -4.62
N ARG A 79 -13.53 -4.69 -4.40
CA ARG A 79 -14.96 -4.52 -4.66
C ARG A 79 -15.24 -3.79 -5.97
N LEU A 80 -14.19 -3.32 -6.65
CA LEU A 80 -14.33 -2.67 -7.96
C LEU A 80 -14.90 -3.60 -9.01
N GLY A 81 -15.71 -3.06 -9.90
CA GLY A 81 -16.23 -3.74 -11.06
C GLY A 81 -15.14 -4.08 -12.10
N PRO A 82 -15.47 -4.85 -13.16
CA PRO A 82 -14.46 -5.21 -14.16
C PRO A 82 -13.83 -4.00 -14.87
N ALA A 83 -14.64 -3.02 -15.30
CA ALA A 83 -14.14 -1.80 -15.94
C ALA A 83 -13.28 -0.96 -15.00
N ASP A 84 -13.69 -0.82 -13.73
CA ASP A 84 -12.95 -0.07 -12.71
C ASP A 84 -11.60 -0.73 -12.40
N ARG A 85 -11.56 -2.08 -12.36
CA ARG A 85 -10.30 -2.81 -12.19
C ARG A 85 -9.37 -2.66 -13.39
N ALA A 86 -9.93 -2.63 -14.62
CA ALA A 86 -9.14 -2.39 -15.82
C ALA A 86 -8.55 -0.97 -15.80
N ALA A 87 -9.35 0.03 -15.41
CA ALA A 87 -8.87 1.40 -15.22
C ALA A 87 -7.76 1.49 -14.16
N LEU A 88 -7.92 0.80 -13.03
CA LEU A 88 -6.89 0.76 -11.99
C LEU A 88 -5.59 0.09 -12.50
N ALA A 89 -5.70 -1.00 -13.25
CA ALA A 89 -4.54 -1.68 -13.82
C ALA A 89 -3.82 -0.80 -14.85
N ASP A 90 -4.55 -0.11 -15.72
CA ASP A 90 -3.99 0.83 -16.70
C ASP A 90 -3.28 2.00 -16.00
N ALA A 91 -3.93 2.63 -15.03
CA ALA A 91 -3.32 3.71 -14.27
C ALA A 91 -2.03 3.26 -13.54
N ARG A 92 -2.02 2.05 -12.96
CA ARG A 92 -0.81 1.47 -12.35
C ARG A 92 0.30 1.22 -13.37
N ALA A 93 -0.04 0.71 -14.56
CA ALA A 93 0.94 0.48 -15.62
C ALA A 93 1.58 1.79 -16.11
N ARG A 94 0.80 2.86 -16.22
CA ARG A 94 1.30 4.20 -16.54
C ARG A 94 2.28 4.71 -15.48
N LEU A 95 1.96 4.53 -14.21
CA LEU A 95 2.87 4.91 -13.11
C LEU A 95 4.16 4.09 -13.10
N ALA A 96 4.07 2.79 -13.33
CA ALA A 96 5.24 1.90 -13.39
C ALA A 96 6.14 2.19 -14.61
N GLY A 97 5.59 2.73 -15.70
CA GLY A 97 6.33 3.12 -16.90
C GLY A 97 6.95 4.51 -16.82
N THR A 98 6.72 5.26 -15.74
CA THR A 98 7.40 6.54 -15.54
C THR A 98 8.85 6.30 -15.14
N ALA A 99 9.76 7.02 -15.79
CA ALA A 99 11.18 6.86 -15.59
C ALA A 99 11.61 7.08 -14.13
N ASP A 100 12.69 6.41 -13.73
CA ASP A 100 13.37 6.64 -12.46
C ASP A 100 13.58 8.15 -12.23
N GLY A 101 13.20 8.64 -11.06
CA GLY A 101 13.34 10.04 -10.66
C GLY A 101 12.11 10.91 -10.91
N SER A 102 11.00 10.36 -11.38
CA SER A 102 9.74 11.10 -11.47
C SER A 102 9.11 11.34 -10.10
N GLU A 103 8.82 12.61 -9.80
CA GLU A 103 8.07 12.97 -8.59
C GLU A 103 6.58 12.68 -8.81
N ILE A 104 5.99 11.87 -7.94
CA ILE A 104 4.55 11.62 -7.94
C ILE A 104 3.86 12.78 -7.20
N VAL A 105 2.89 13.43 -7.83
CA VAL A 105 2.09 14.51 -7.23
C VAL A 105 0.61 14.16 -7.27
N ASP A 106 -0.14 14.62 -6.27
CA ASP A 106 -1.59 14.36 -6.17
C ASP A 106 -2.40 15.28 -7.10
N ASP A 107 -1.90 16.48 -7.34
CA ASP A 107 -2.51 17.47 -8.20
C ASP A 107 -1.43 18.40 -8.78
N ALA A 108 -1.37 18.53 -10.09
CA ALA A 108 -0.44 19.43 -10.78
C ALA A 108 -0.88 20.90 -10.77
N GLY A 109 -2.05 21.21 -10.18
CA GLY A 109 -2.66 22.54 -10.17
C GLY A 109 -2.11 23.52 -9.15
N GLY A 110 -1.17 23.12 -8.28
CA GLY A 110 -0.53 24.00 -7.30
C GLY A 110 0.61 24.80 -7.91
N GLU A 111 0.36 26.09 -8.27
CA GLU A 111 1.41 27.05 -8.63
C GLU A 111 2.29 27.36 -7.41
N GLY A 112 3.36 26.60 -7.25
CA GLY A 112 4.46 26.94 -6.35
C GLY A 112 5.76 26.45 -6.98
N PRO A 113 6.79 27.31 -7.14
CA PRO A 113 8.10 26.89 -7.62
C PRO A 113 8.80 26.11 -6.50
N VAL A 114 8.62 24.78 -6.46
CA VAL A 114 9.47 23.92 -5.66
C VAL A 114 10.56 23.41 -6.57
N ALA A 115 11.80 23.77 -6.24
CA ALA A 115 13.00 23.39 -6.98
C ALA A 115 13.18 21.85 -6.93
N GLY A 116 12.65 21.17 -7.94
CA GLY A 116 12.90 19.78 -8.25
C GLY A 116 12.66 19.59 -9.74
N SER A 117 13.74 19.49 -10.53
CA SER A 117 13.69 19.50 -12.00
C SER A 117 13.35 18.13 -12.60
N GLY A 118 12.68 17.22 -11.88
CA GLY A 118 12.28 15.90 -12.39
C GLY A 118 10.88 15.91 -13.04
N PRO A 119 10.59 14.95 -13.92
CA PRO A 119 9.25 14.77 -14.45
C PRO A 119 8.28 14.46 -13.30
N ARG A 120 7.12 15.11 -13.31
CA ARG A 120 6.07 14.93 -12.30
C ARG A 120 4.98 14.03 -12.84
N VAL A 121 4.55 13.07 -12.05
CA VAL A 121 3.43 12.19 -12.35
C VAL A 121 2.23 12.59 -11.52
N ASP A 122 1.22 13.10 -12.20
CA ASP A 122 -0.05 13.49 -11.60
C ASP A 122 -0.96 12.25 -11.46
N LEU A 123 -1.16 11.79 -10.23
CA LEU A 123 -2.00 10.63 -9.92
C LEU A 123 -3.46 10.83 -10.32
N ARG A 124 -3.97 12.04 -10.12
CA ARG A 124 -5.36 12.37 -10.44
C ARG A 124 -5.58 12.35 -11.96
N ARG A 125 -4.65 12.89 -12.72
CA ARG A 125 -4.70 12.86 -14.18
C ARG A 125 -4.60 11.43 -14.69
N ALA A 126 -3.64 10.65 -14.20
CA ALA A 126 -3.50 9.25 -14.59
C ALA A 126 -4.78 8.44 -14.29
N ALA A 127 -5.42 8.67 -13.15
CA ALA A 127 -6.69 8.05 -12.79
C ALA A 127 -7.83 8.51 -13.72
N SER A 128 -7.92 9.81 -14.01
CA SER A 128 -8.96 10.38 -14.90
C SER A 128 -8.88 9.83 -16.31
N ASP A 129 -7.67 9.79 -16.88
CA ASP A 129 -7.42 9.26 -18.22
C ASP A 129 -7.77 7.77 -18.31
N ALA A 130 -7.43 7.00 -17.27
CA ALA A 130 -7.75 5.57 -17.21
C ALA A 130 -9.27 5.32 -17.05
N VAL A 131 -9.96 6.10 -16.21
CA VAL A 131 -11.42 6.03 -16.05
C VAL A 131 -12.11 6.30 -17.38
N ALA A 132 -11.68 7.35 -18.09
CA ALA A 132 -12.24 7.70 -19.41
C ALA A 132 -11.97 6.61 -20.46
N ALA A 133 -10.76 6.07 -20.50
CA ALA A 133 -10.35 5.05 -21.47
C ALA A 133 -11.12 3.72 -21.32
N HIS A 134 -11.51 3.37 -20.13
CA HIS A 134 -12.19 2.10 -19.83
C HIS A 134 -13.70 2.25 -19.60
N GLY A 135 -14.26 3.46 -19.69
CA GLY A 135 -15.66 3.71 -19.36
C GLY A 135 -16.01 3.28 -17.94
N ALA A 136 -15.04 3.43 -17.01
CA ALA A 136 -15.18 3.03 -15.62
C ALA A 136 -16.22 3.89 -14.90
N GLY A 137 -17.00 3.27 -14.00
CA GLY A 137 -18.01 3.97 -13.19
C GLY A 137 -17.43 4.56 -11.89
N VAL A 138 -16.20 4.19 -11.55
CA VAL A 138 -15.53 4.69 -10.34
C VAL A 138 -15.12 6.16 -10.51
N ASP A 139 -15.28 6.94 -9.46
CA ASP A 139 -14.78 8.32 -9.42
C ASP A 139 -13.25 8.36 -9.53
N ALA A 140 -12.71 9.25 -10.37
CA ALA A 140 -11.28 9.36 -10.60
C ALA A 140 -10.50 9.75 -9.32
N GLY A 141 -11.10 10.52 -8.41
CA GLY A 141 -10.49 10.86 -7.13
C GLY A 141 -10.38 9.63 -6.21
N VAL A 142 -11.37 8.75 -6.24
CA VAL A 142 -11.32 7.47 -5.51
C VAL A 142 -10.20 6.59 -6.08
N LEU A 143 -10.08 6.50 -7.41
CA LEU A 143 -9.02 5.75 -8.05
C LEU A 143 -7.64 6.33 -7.75
N ALA A 144 -7.49 7.65 -7.80
CA ALA A 144 -6.26 8.36 -7.42
C ALA A 144 -5.87 8.10 -5.97
N SER A 145 -6.84 8.05 -5.03
CA SER A 145 -6.57 7.75 -3.63
C SER A 145 -6.03 6.32 -3.43
N VAL A 146 -6.54 5.35 -4.19
CA VAL A 146 -6.01 3.98 -4.21
C VAL A 146 -4.58 3.97 -4.74
N LEU A 147 -4.34 4.64 -5.87
CA LEU A 147 -3.00 4.75 -6.45
C LEU A 147 -1.99 5.37 -5.49
N ARG A 148 -2.37 6.47 -4.82
CA ARG A 148 -1.51 7.15 -3.85
C ARG A 148 -1.08 6.22 -2.72
N ARG A 149 -2.02 5.47 -2.12
CA ARG A 149 -1.72 4.51 -1.04
C ARG A 149 -0.67 3.49 -1.46
N HIS A 150 -0.76 2.99 -2.69
CA HIS A 150 0.18 1.98 -3.20
C HIS A 150 1.49 2.56 -3.73
N ALA A 151 1.50 3.81 -4.21
CA ALA A 151 2.68 4.42 -4.81
C ALA A 151 3.57 5.18 -3.81
N ARG A 152 2.97 5.76 -2.79
CA ARG A 152 3.67 6.63 -1.81
C ARG A 152 3.41 6.27 -0.36
N GLY A 153 2.40 5.46 -0.10
CA GLY A 153 1.98 5.09 1.23
C GLY A 153 2.35 3.66 1.60
N LEU A 154 1.75 3.20 2.67
CA LEU A 154 1.93 1.85 3.20
C LEU A 154 0.99 0.82 2.55
N GLY A 155 0.37 1.17 1.41
CA GLY A 155 -0.57 0.31 0.71
C GLY A 155 -1.78 -0.07 1.59
N VAL A 156 -2.10 -1.36 1.63
CA VAL A 156 -3.25 -1.86 2.42
C VAL A 156 -3.09 -1.67 3.94
N VAL A 157 -1.88 -1.43 4.43
CA VAL A 157 -1.64 -1.14 5.85
C VAL A 157 -2.27 0.20 6.24
N GLU A 158 -2.37 1.16 5.31
CA GLU A 158 -3.09 2.41 5.55
C GLU A 158 -4.58 2.19 5.82
N ASP A 159 -5.20 1.18 5.18
CA ASP A 159 -6.58 0.82 5.48
C ASP A 159 -6.73 0.32 6.92
N VAL A 160 -5.75 -0.45 7.39
CA VAL A 160 -5.72 -0.94 8.78
C VAL A 160 -5.55 0.23 9.76
N LEU A 161 -4.61 1.14 9.48
CA LEU A 161 -4.34 2.32 10.31
C LEU A 161 -5.49 3.34 10.32
N ALA A 162 -6.33 3.33 9.28
CA ALA A 162 -7.54 4.17 9.22
C ALA A 162 -8.69 3.64 10.10
N ASP A 163 -8.56 2.47 10.71
CA ASP A 163 -9.52 1.95 11.67
C ASP A 163 -9.27 2.55 13.07
N PRO A 164 -10.17 3.40 13.61
CA PRO A 164 -9.97 4.04 14.92
C PRO A 164 -9.95 3.08 16.09
N ARG A 165 -10.33 1.82 15.89
CA ARG A 165 -10.27 0.77 16.92
C ARG A 165 -8.93 0.04 16.96
N VAL A 166 -8.08 0.23 15.93
CA VAL A 166 -6.73 -0.33 15.87
C VAL A 166 -5.77 0.63 16.58
N SER A 167 -5.10 0.15 17.61
CA SER A 167 -4.07 0.91 18.31
C SER A 167 -2.66 0.61 17.83
N ASP A 168 -2.41 -0.62 17.36
CA ASP A 168 -1.09 -1.07 16.94
C ASP A 168 -1.18 -2.01 15.74
N VAL A 169 -0.15 -1.98 14.88
CA VAL A 169 0.04 -2.90 13.76
C VAL A 169 1.40 -3.58 13.94
N PHE A 170 1.42 -4.90 13.85
CA PHE A 170 2.63 -5.72 13.99
C PHE A 170 2.92 -6.45 12.69
N ALA A 171 4.07 -6.19 12.09
CA ALA A 171 4.63 -6.96 11.00
C ALA A 171 5.86 -7.72 11.51
N SER A 172 5.89 -9.02 11.34
CA SER A 172 7.01 -9.88 11.78
C SER A 172 7.79 -10.41 10.58
N ALA A 173 9.09 -10.56 10.73
CA ALA A 173 9.93 -11.23 9.73
C ALA A 173 9.67 -12.75 9.72
N PRO A 174 9.76 -13.42 8.55
CA PRO A 174 9.99 -12.82 7.24
C PRO A 174 8.73 -12.12 6.71
N VAL A 175 8.91 -10.91 6.22
CA VAL A 175 7.82 -10.11 5.65
C VAL A 175 7.28 -10.78 4.39
N GLY A 176 5.95 -10.86 4.27
CA GLY A 176 5.26 -11.55 3.16
C GLY A 176 4.97 -13.03 3.41
N GLU A 177 5.60 -13.66 4.41
CA GLU A 177 5.30 -15.04 4.82
C GLU A 177 4.44 -15.09 6.08
N THR A 178 4.58 -14.09 6.94
CA THR A 178 3.86 -13.98 8.22
C THR A 178 2.68 -13.03 8.09
N ASP A 179 1.52 -13.42 8.65
CA ASP A 179 0.36 -12.56 8.69
C ASP A 179 0.60 -11.33 9.56
N VAL A 180 0.24 -10.16 9.06
CA VAL A 180 0.19 -8.94 9.85
C VAL A 180 -0.80 -9.13 11.01
N ARG A 181 -0.44 -8.69 12.19
CA ARG A 181 -1.32 -8.70 13.37
C ARG A 181 -1.69 -7.27 13.75
N VAL A 182 -2.85 -7.12 14.36
CA VAL A 182 -3.33 -5.83 14.84
C VAL A 182 -3.79 -5.93 16.27
N ARG A 183 -3.63 -4.85 17.03
CA ARG A 183 -4.30 -4.70 18.31
C ARG A 183 -5.58 -3.90 18.10
N VAL A 184 -6.70 -4.55 18.27
CA VAL A 184 -8.03 -3.97 18.11
C VAL A 184 -8.83 -4.17 19.39
N ASP A 185 -9.38 -3.09 19.96
CA ASP A 185 -10.09 -3.10 21.25
C ASP A 185 -9.28 -3.76 22.38
N GLY A 186 -7.96 -3.63 22.38
CA GLY A 186 -7.04 -4.20 23.36
C GLY A 186 -6.63 -5.67 23.11
N GLU A 187 -7.26 -6.37 22.16
CA GLU A 187 -6.92 -7.74 21.76
C GLU A 187 -5.97 -7.74 20.55
N THR A 188 -4.88 -8.52 20.62
CA THR A 188 -3.99 -8.71 19.46
C THR A 188 -4.44 -9.89 18.63
N VAL A 189 -4.90 -9.62 17.41
CA VAL A 189 -5.49 -10.63 16.52
C VAL A 189 -4.76 -10.69 15.19
N PRO A 190 -4.70 -11.86 14.50
CA PRO A 190 -4.20 -11.97 13.16
C PRO A 190 -5.12 -11.24 12.16
N THR A 191 -4.51 -10.83 11.04
CA THR A 191 -5.25 -10.32 9.87
C THR A 191 -5.17 -11.31 8.71
N ASN A 192 -5.87 -10.99 7.62
CA ASN A 192 -5.74 -11.69 6.34
C ASN A 192 -4.70 -11.04 5.42
N VAL A 193 -3.86 -10.14 5.94
CA VAL A 193 -2.81 -9.40 5.19
C VAL A 193 -1.44 -10.01 5.49
N ARG A 194 -0.61 -10.16 4.44
CA ARG A 194 0.80 -10.57 4.49
C ARG A 194 1.69 -9.54 3.82
#